data_4578b8dbd303972a8b3a3b7206c69c5c
#
_entry.id   4578b8dbd303972a8b3a3b7206c69c5c
#
_cell.length_a   1.000
_cell.length_b   1.000
_cell.length_c   1.000
_cell.angle_alpha   90.00
_cell.angle_beta   90.00
_cell.angle_gamma   90.00
#
_symmetry.space_group_name_H-M   'P 1'
#
loop_
_entity.id
_entity.type
_entity.pdbx_description
1 polymer ?
#
loop_
_entity_poly.entity_id
_entity_poly.type
_entity_poly.pdbx_seq_one_letter_code
_entity_poly.pdbx_strand_id
1 'polypeptide(L)'
;MKRIFFAAAIVAALASCTDDHSEFINPGPENGPLVSVDFAADPEALPASKAFFDATTETWEKTLNSVAVLVFDNSGTLLVQRNFTASELSAKKSTFAIPGVTAGTACEFYAVANMAVEGIEDKATLLAKLESSAAEYNGTFAEVTTKAKRAGGFVMSGSAAKTIAAAGTQTDVTITLKRTVAKIALQVSMSADFSDKYKGAVRINSAKLSRAASQSLVIKAATPSTGTMNYTHTQTSNASGATYQNLFYIFENGALAAGSRVLLELSATYDSDGNFSSTGDQATITYMIELDGKAGGLIERNGYYKIDATISGLVGSSASVTIGVADWESPITQTVNIGQ
;
A
#
# COMPACT_ATOMS: atom_id res chain seq x y z
N MET A 1 12.63 69.59 -36.97
CA MET A 1 13.29 68.77 -35.96
C MET A 1 12.35 67.62 -35.62
N LYS A 2 12.60 66.42 -36.22
CA LYS A 2 11.81 65.23 -36.05
C LYS A 2 12.49 64.35 -34.99
N ARG A 3 11.84 64.06 -33.90
CA ARG A 3 12.34 63.13 -32.85
C ARG A 3 11.80 61.72 -33.18
N ILE A 4 12.71 60.82 -33.47
CA ILE A 4 12.45 59.39 -33.67
C ILE A 4 12.55 58.72 -32.32
N PHE A 5 11.45 58.08 -31.84
CA PHE A 5 11.44 57.20 -30.70
C PHE A 5 11.76 55.77 -31.15
N PHE A 6 12.88 55.24 -30.68
CA PHE A 6 13.16 53.82 -30.79
C PHE A 6 12.46 53.09 -29.62
N ALA A 7 11.52 52.23 -29.94
CA ALA A 7 10.97 51.27 -29.01
C ALA A 7 11.84 50.03 -28.98
N ALA A 8 12.55 49.78 -27.87
CA ALA A 8 13.28 48.56 -27.65
C ALA A 8 12.31 47.47 -27.18
N ALA A 9 12.06 46.45 -28.00
CA ALA A 9 11.34 45.26 -27.64
C ALA A 9 12.27 44.35 -26.83
N ILE A 10 12.00 44.20 -25.55
CA ILE A 10 12.68 43.21 -24.70
C ILE A 10 11.98 41.88 -24.95
N VAL A 11 12.68 41.00 -25.67
CA VAL A 11 12.30 39.58 -25.76
C VAL A 11 12.77 38.88 -24.49
N ALA A 12 11.83 38.64 -23.59
CA ALA A 12 12.06 37.75 -22.46
C ALA A 12 12.12 36.31 -22.98
N ALA A 13 13.33 35.76 -23.07
CA ALA A 13 13.53 34.34 -23.28
C ALA A 13 13.12 33.62 -22.00
N LEU A 14 11.93 33.01 -22.01
CA LEU A 14 11.54 32.00 -21.04
C LEU A 14 12.42 30.79 -21.30
N ALA A 15 13.48 30.64 -20.49
CA ALA A 15 14.18 29.37 -20.38
C ALA A 15 13.21 28.36 -19.77
N SER A 16 12.53 27.61 -20.63
CA SER A 16 11.88 26.37 -20.26
C SER A 16 12.97 25.40 -19.83
N CYS A 17 13.08 25.14 -18.53
CA CYS A 17 13.76 23.94 -18.07
C CYS A 17 12.96 22.74 -18.58
N THR A 18 13.37 22.21 -19.70
CA THR A 18 13.00 20.86 -20.09
C THR A 18 13.72 19.94 -19.14
N ASP A 19 12.99 19.39 -18.18
CA ASP A 19 13.43 18.19 -17.48
C ASP A 19 13.74 17.16 -18.57
N ASP A 20 15.00 16.81 -18.65
CA ASP A 20 15.54 15.79 -19.53
C ASP A 20 15.07 14.41 -19.00
N HIS A 21 13.77 14.15 -19.16
CA HIS A 21 13.25 12.81 -19.05
C HIS A 21 13.78 12.08 -20.28
N SER A 22 14.81 11.27 -20.07
CA SER A 22 15.29 10.30 -21.04
C SER A 22 14.09 9.77 -21.86
N GLU A 23 14.09 10.08 -23.15
CA GLU A 23 13.13 9.57 -24.10
C GLU A 23 13.19 8.05 -24.09
N PHE A 24 12.43 7.41 -23.20
CA PHE A 24 12.02 6.04 -23.42
C PHE A 24 11.18 6.07 -24.69
N ILE A 25 11.75 5.56 -25.76
CA ILE A 25 11.17 5.46 -27.08
C ILE A 25 9.76 4.91 -26.92
N ASN A 26 8.79 5.81 -27.07
CA ASN A 26 7.42 5.43 -27.28
C ASN A 26 7.38 4.97 -28.75
N PRO A 27 7.50 3.66 -29.07
CA PRO A 27 7.48 3.24 -30.46
C PRO A 27 6.14 3.68 -31.01
N GLY A 28 6.16 4.54 -32.05
CA GLY A 28 5.01 4.85 -32.85
C GLY A 28 4.35 3.57 -33.37
N PRO A 29 3.29 3.63 -34.17
CA PRO A 29 2.59 2.45 -34.66
C PRO A 29 3.55 1.62 -35.53
N GLU A 30 4.37 0.82 -34.88
CA GLU A 30 5.33 -0.05 -35.52
C GLU A 30 4.69 -1.38 -35.87
N ASN A 31 5.17 -1.98 -36.96
CA ASN A 31 4.72 -3.23 -37.55
C ASN A 31 4.85 -4.38 -36.54
N GLY A 32 3.77 -4.74 -35.89
CA GLY A 32 3.68 -5.87 -34.98
C GLY A 32 2.23 -6.19 -34.63
N PRO A 33 1.95 -7.34 -33.98
CA PRO A 33 0.62 -7.67 -33.53
C PRO A 33 0.15 -6.66 -32.47
N LEU A 34 -1.10 -6.21 -32.58
CA LEU A 34 -1.70 -5.29 -31.64
C LEU A 34 -2.11 -6.01 -30.36
N VAL A 35 -1.76 -5.41 -29.23
CA VAL A 35 -2.17 -5.84 -27.90
C VAL A 35 -2.92 -4.72 -27.21
N SER A 36 -4.04 -5.08 -26.58
CA SER A 36 -4.77 -4.17 -25.70
C SER A 36 -4.61 -4.65 -24.27
N VAL A 37 -4.01 -3.81 -23.44
CA VAL A 37 -3.86 -4.10 -22.00
C VAL A 37 -4.85 -3.23 -21.25
N ASP A 38 -5.72 -3.87 -20.48
CA ASP A 38 -6.63 -3.23 -19.53
C ASP A 38 -6.36 -3.70 -18.09
N PHE A 39 -6.83 -2.89 -17.12
CA PHE A 39 -6.76 -3.24 -15.72
C PHE A 39 -8.15 -3.62 -15.24
N ALA A 40 -8.28 -4.83 -14.71
CA ALA A 40 -9.49 -5.24 -14.03
C ALA A 40 -9.79 -4.22 -12.91
N ALA A 41 -11.04 -3.75 -12.85
CA ALA A 41 -11.51 -3.07 -11.67
C ALA A 41 -11.31 -4.03 -10.49
N ASP A 42 -10.68 -3.53 -9.42
CA ASP A 42 -10.72 -4.21 -8.13
C ASP A 42 -12.22 -4.49 -7.87
N PRO A 43 -12.64 -5.73 -7.60
CA PRO A 43 -14.05 -6.01 -7.36
C PRO A 43 -14.55 -5.02 -6.32
N GLU A 44 -15.62 -4.31 -6.63
CA GLU A 44 -16.11 -3.20 -5.83
C GLU A 44 -16.32 -3.70 -4.40
N ALA A 45 -15.57 -3.10 -3.47
CA ALA A 45 -15.90 -3.22 -2.07
C ALA A 45 -17.34 -2.74 -1.89
N LEU A 46 -18.16 -3.57 -1.25
CA LEU A 46 -19.56 -3.25 -0.95
C LEU A 46 -19.66 -1.83 -0.40
N PRO A 47 -20.69 -1.04 -0.77
CA PRO A 47 -20.94 0.27 -0.21
C PRO A 47 -21.19 0.13 1.29
N ALA A 48 -20.15 0.30 2.09
CA ALA A 48 -20.25 0.29 3.54
C ALA A 48 -20.31 1.72 4.05
N SER A 49 -21.03 1.91 5.15
CA SER A 49 -21.01 3.14 5.91
C SER A 49 -19.57 3.55 6.23
N LYS A 50 -19.25 4.85 6.19
CA LYS A 50 -17.92 5.42 6.38
C LYS A 50 -17.40 5.31 7.83
N ALA A 51 -17.44 4.14 8.43
CA ALA A 51 -16.75 3.91 9.69
C ALA A 51 -15.29 3.53 9.39
N PHE A 52 -14.35 4.07 10.14
CA PHE A 52 -12.92 3.81 10.04
C PHE A 52 -12.57 2.32 9.90
N PHE A 53 -13.37 1.48 10.55
CA PHE A 53 -13.17 0.04 10.62
C PHE A 53 -13.87 -0.74 9.49
N ASP A 54 -14.59 -0.06 8.60
CA ASP A 54 -15.23 -0.69 7.46
C ASP A 54 -14.24 -0.87 6.31
N ALA A 55 -14.43 -1.94 5.53
CA ALA A 55 -13.49 -2.35 4.48
C ALA A 55 -13.58 -1.53 3.18
N THR A 56 -14.03 -0.29 3.26
CA THR A 56 -14.08 0.56 2.07
C THR A 56 -12.68 0.95 1.62
N THR A 57 -12.36 0.66 0.36
CA THR A 57 -11.18 1.21 -0.28
C THR A 57 -11.47 2.65 -0.66
N GLU A 58 -10.69 3.58 -0.11
CA GLU A 58 -10.80 4.99 -0.45
C GLU A 58 -10.36 5.24 -1.90
N THR A 59 -10.93 6.26 -2.54
CA THR A 59 -10.61 6.58 -3.94
C THR A 59 -9.11 6.80 -4.14
N TRP A 60 -8.44 7.50 -3.21
CA TRP A 60 -7.01 7.76 -3.27
C TRP A 60 -6.14 6.49 -3.11
N GLU A 61 -6.65 5.44 -2.48
CA GLU A 61 -5.98 4.14 -2.39
C GLU A 61 -5.94 3.38 -3.73
N LYS A 62 -6.77 3.77 -4.69
CA LYS A 62 -6.88 3.17 -6.05
C LYS A 62 -6.30 4.03 -7.15
N THR A 63 -5.79 5.22 -6.83
CA THR A 63 -5.35 6.20 -7.83
C THR A 63 -4.15 5.68 -8.61
N LEU A 64 -4.25 5.72 -9.93
CA LEU A 64 -3.16 5.43 -10.86
C LEU A 64 -2.60 6.76 -11.38
N ASN A 65 -1.44 7.17 -10.88
CA ASN A 65 -0.74 8.39 -11.32
C ASN A 65 0.27 8.09 -12.45
N SER A 66 0.77 6.87 -12.49
CA SER A 66 1.61 6.35 -13.56
C SER A 66 1.41 4.84 -13.69
N VAL A 67 1.56 4.31 -14.89
CA VAL A 67 1.60 2.87 -15.15
C VAL A 67 2.62 2.61 -16.25
N ALA A 68 3.48 1.62 -16.01
CA ALA A 68 4.34 1.03 -17.02
C ALA A 68 3.93 -0.44 -17.22
N VAL A 69 3.81 -0.85 -18.47
CA VAL A 69 3.66 -2.27 -18.86
C VAL A 69 4.95 -2.72 -19.52
N LEU A 70 5.49 -3.84 -19.04
CA LEU A 70 6.66 -4.50 -19.61
C LEU A 70 6.22 -5.86 -20.15
N VAL A 71 6.62 -6.16 -21.37
CA VAL A 71 6.29 -7.43 -22.03
C VAL A 71 7.56 -8.21 -22.29
N PHE A 72 7.58 -9.46 -21.85
CA PHE A 72 8.71 -10.36 -22.01
C PHE A 72 8.31 -11.58 -22.83
N ASP A 73 9.28 -12.12 -23.56
CA ASP A 73 9.17 -13.45 -24.17
C ASP A 73 9.38 -14.57 -23.13
N ASN A 74 9.25 -15.80 -23.57
CA ASN A 74 9.47 -16.99 -22.71
C ASN A 74 10.92 -17.13 -22.21
N SER A 75 11.90 -16.50 -22.88
CA SER A 75 13.30 -16.49 -22.45
C SER A 75 13.57 -15.44 -21.36
N GLY A 76 12.60 -14.54 -21.12
CA GLY A 76 12.72 -13.41 -20.21
C GLY A 76 13.35 -12.17 -20.83
N THR A 77 13.49 -12.11 -22.17
CA THR A 77 13.96 -10.91 -22.89
C THR A 77 12.85 -9.89 -22.95
N LEU A 78 13.17 -8.63 -22.66
CA LEU A 78 12.23 -7.52 -22.79
C LEU A 78 11.92 -7.25 -24.28
N LEU A 79 10.66 -7.33 -24.64
CA LEU A 79 10.17 -7.06 -25.99
C LEU A 79 9.75 -5.60 -26.15
N VAL A 80 9.04 -5.06 -25.15
CA VAL A 80 8.58 -3.67 -25.12
C VAL A 80 8.31 -3.21 -23.69
N GLN A 81 8.65 -1.96 -23.40
CA GLN A 81 8.17 -1.23 -22.24
C GLN A 81 7.29 -0.08 -22.71
N ARG A 82 6.08 0.00 -22.18
CA ARG A 82 5.09 1.02 -22.52
C ARG A 82 4.65 1.78 -21.28
N ASN A 83 4.95 3.08 -21.23
CA ASN A 83 4.40 3.97 -20.22
C ASN A 83 3.06 4.53 -20.70
N PHE A 84 2.06 4.51 -19.84
CA PHE A 84 0.72 5.01 -20.15
C PHE A 84 0.70 6.53 -20.20
N THR A 85 0.04 7.08 -21.20
CA THR A 85 -0.31 8.51 -21.28
C THR A 85 -1.42 8.85 -20.28
N ALA A 86 -1.65 10.14 -20.03
CA ALA A 86 -2.73 10.59 -19.14
C ALA A 86 -4.13 10.11 -19.60
N SER A 87 -4.37 10.05 -20.91
CA SER A 87 -5.63 9.54 -21.47
C SER A 87 -5.79 8.04 -21.26
N GLU A 88 -4.72 7.25 -21.42
CA GLU A 88 -4.71 5.80 -21.18
C GLU A 88 -4.88 5.47 -19.70
N LEU A 89 -4.27 6.25 -18.80
CA LEU A 89 -4.49 6.13 -17.36
C LEU A 89 -5.95 6.37 -16.98
N SER A 90 -6.58 7.41 -17.54
CA SER A 90 -7.99 7.71 -17.33
C SER A 90 -8.89 6.59 -17.86
N ALA A 91 -8.57 6.03 -19.03
CA ALA A 91 -9.29 4.91 -19.65
C ALA A 91 -8.97 3.57 -18.96
N LYS A 92 -7.90 3.50 -18.16
CA LYS A 92 -7.32 2.27 -17.60
C LYS A 92 -7.01 1.23 -18.68
N LYS A 93 -6.65 1.68 -19.86
CA LYS A 93 -6.45 0.85 -21.04
C LYS A 93 -5.43 1.49 -21.98
N SER A 94 -4.54 0.66 -22.56
CA SER A 94 -3.62 1.06 -23.63
C SER A 94 -3.60 0.01 -24.71
N THR A 95 -3.49 0.45 -25.97
CA THR A 95 -3.33 -0.43 -27.14
C THR A 95 -2.03 -0.06 -27.84
N PHE A 96 -1.15 -1.05 -28.04
CA PHE A 96 0.15 -0.85 -28.66
C PHE A 96 0.60 -2.10 -29.42
N ALA A 97 1.57 -1.94 -30.30
CA ALA A 97 2.20 -3.06 -31.02
C ALA A 97 3.38 -3.63 -30.22
N ILE A 98 3.63 -4.93 -30.36
CA ILE A 98 4.82 -5.58 -29.83
C ILE A 98 5.76 -5.88 -31.02
N PRO A 99 6.89 -5.16 -31.14
CA PRO A 99 7.83 -5.36 -32.27
C PRO A 99 8.46 -6.75 -32.24
N GLY A 100 8.75 -7.29 -33.41
CA GLY A 100 9.51 -8.54 -33.55
C GLY A 100 8.81 -9.82 -33.10
N VAL A 101 7.52 -9.76 -32.76
CA VAL A 101 6.73 -10.89 -32.28
C VAL A 101 5.79 -11.39 -33.38
N THR A 102 5.61 -12.69 -33.47
CA THR A 102 4.67 -13.35 -34.41
C THR A 102 3.48 -13.93 -33.67
N ALA A 103 2.40 -14.18 -34.42
CA ALA A 103 1.25 -14.90 -33.89
C ALA A 103 1.66 -16.27 -33.31
N GLY A 104 1.03 -16.68 -32.21
CA GLY A 104 1.35 -17.90 -31.49
C GLY A 104 2.49 -17.78 -30.49
N THR A 105 3.21 -16.64 -30.44
CA THR A 105 4.25 -16.41 -29.42
C THR A 105 3.60 -16.23 -28.05
N ALA A 106 4.07 -16.98 -27.05
CA ALA A 106 3.67 -16.76 -25.66
C ALA A 106 4.47 -15.61 -25.07
N CYS A 107 3.77 -14.64 -24.46
CA CYS A 107 4.34 -13.47 -23.81
C CYS A 107 3.85 -13.34 -22.39
N GLU A 108 4.70 -12.75 -21.53
CA GLU A 108 4.36 -12.40 -20.17
C GLU A 108 4.28 -10.89 -20.04
N PHE A 109 3.19 -10.40 -19.49
CA PHE A 109 2.87 -9.00 -19.30
C PHE A 109 2.96 -8.67 -17.82
N TYR A 110 3.75 -7.68 -17.46
CA TYR A 110 3.87 -7.14 -16.11
C TYR A 110 3.49 -5.68 -16.10
N ALA A 111 2.65 -5.29 -15.16
CA ALA A 111 2.28 -3.90 -14.96
C ALA A 111 2.77 -3.42 -13.59
N VAL A 112 3.36 -2.22 -13.56
CA VAL A 112 3.78 -1.52 -12.34
C VAL A 112 3.17 -0.13 -12.36
N ALA A 113 2.43 0.20 -11.31
CA ALA A 113 1.79 1.50 -11.13
C ALA A 113 2.44 2.29 -10.00
N ASN A 114 2.48 3.61 -10.16
CA ASN A 114 2.92 4.59 -9.16
C ASN A 114 4.40 4.45 -8.73
N MET A 115 5.20 3.81 -9.57
CA MET A 115 6.64 3.68 -9.39
C MET A 115 7.35 3.63 -10.75
N ALA A 116 8.48 4.30 -10.88
CA ALA A 116 9.32 4.22 -12.05
C ALA A 116 10.02 2.85 -12.16
N VAL A 117 10.04 2.30 -13.36
CA VAL A 117 10.67 1.01 -13.69
C VAL A 117 11.71 1.20 -14.80
N GLU A 118 12.66 2.09 -14.56
CA GLU A 118 13.76 2.38 -15.48
C GLU A 118 14.86 1.33 -15.39
N GLY A 119 15.62 1.15 -16.49
CA GLY A 119 16.78 0.24 -16.54
C GLY A 119 16.43 -1.24 -16.45
N ILE A 120 15.19 -1.62 -16.77
CA ILE A 120 14.78 -3.02 -16.83
C ILE A 120 15.10 -3.55 -18.24
N GLU A 121 16.09 -4.40 -18.33
CA GLU A 121 16.52 -5.00 -19.61
C GLU A 121 15.99 -6.44 -19.77
N ASP A 122 15.71 -7.11 -18.66
CA ASP A 122 15.19 -8.47 -18.64
C ASP A 122 14.21 -8.71 -17.49
N LYS A 123 13.49 -9.82 -17.55
CA LYS A 123 12.51 -10.25 -16.56
C LYS A 123 13.14 -10.46 -15.16
N ALA A 124 14.36 -10.99 -15.09
CA ALA A 124 15.01 -11.28 -13.80
C ALA A 124 15.27 -9.97 -13.03
N THR A 125 15.72 -8.94 -13.73
CA THR A 125 15.90 -7.57 -13.19
C THR A 125 14.59 -7.00 -12.67
N LEU A 126 13.48 -7.14 -13.40
CA LEU A 126 12.16 -6.70 -12.93
C LEU A 126 11.71 -7.45 -11.67
N LEU A 127 11.86 -8.80 -11.66
CA LEU A 127 11.45 -9.64 -10.53
C LEU A 127 12.30 -9.40 -9.27
N ALA A 128 13.53 -8.90 -9.43
CA ALA A 128 14.40 -8.54 -8.31
C ALA A 128 14.19 -7.10 -7.80
N LYS A 129 13.37 -6.28 -8.51
CA LYS A 129 13.15 -4.87 -8.13
C LYS A 129 12.44 -4.76 -6.79
N LEU A 130 13.01 -3.93 -5.91
CA LEU A 130 12.50 -3.70 -4.55
C LEU A 130 11.77 -2.36 -4.45
N GLU A 131 10.72 -2.36 -3.68
CA GLU A 131 10.10 -1.18 -3.07
C GLU A 131 10.59 -1.09 -1.63
N SER A 132 11.16 0.04 -1.22
CA SER A 132 11.77 0.23 0.10
C SER A 132 11.33 1.52 0.81
N SER A 133 10.26 2.15 0.35
CA SER A 133 9.74 3.39 0.92
C SER A 133 8.70 3.17 2.03
N ALA A 134 8.86 2.15 2.89
CA ALA A 134 7.92 1.82 3.97
C ALA A 134 7.51 3.04 4.82
N ALA A 135 8.46 3.93 5.13
CA ALA A 135 8.21 5.13 5.92
C ALA A 135 7.30 6.16 5.22
N GLU A 136 7.29 6.17 3.89
CA GLU A 136 6.48 7.12 3.11
C GLU A 136 4.99 6.79 3.13
N TYR A 137 4.62 5.55 3.45
CA TYR A 137 3.21 5.13 3.53
C TYR A 137 2.55 5.55 4.84
N ASN A 138 3.31 5.84 5.89
CA ASN A 138 2.80 6.10 7.23
C ASN A 138 2.97 7.56 7.65
N GLY A 139 2.11 8.02 8.54
CA GLY A 139 2.06 9.37 9.08
C GLY A 139 1.17 9.43 10.31
N THR A 140 0.60 10.59 10.59
CA THR A 140 -0.44 10.73 11.62
C THR A 140 -1.71 10.02 11.17
N PHE A 141 -2.57 9.67 12.11
CA PHE A 141 -3.86 9.04 11.82
C PHE A 141 -4.68 9.86 10.80
N ALA A 142 -4.77 11.17 10.99
CA ALA A 142 -5.50 12.06 10.08
C ALA A 142 -4.92 12.06 8.66
N GLU A 143 -3.60 12.00 8.51
CA GLU A 143 -2.96 11.94 7.19
C GLU A 143 -3.28 10.63 6.46
N VAL A 144 -3.12 9.49 7.12
CA VAL A 144 -3.28 8.17 6.48
C VAL A 144 -4.73 7.76 6.26
N THR A 145 -5.69 8.44 6.89
CA THR A 145 -7.13 8.22 6.66
C THR A 145 -7.75 9.15 5.64
N THR A 146 -7.02 10.13 5.12
CA THR A 146 -7.54 11.15 4.20
C THR A 146 -6.88 11.18 2.84
N LYS A 147 -5.65 10.69 2.71
CA LYS A 147 -4.87 10.71 1.45
C LYS A 147 -3.79 9.64 1.41
N ALA A 148 -3.31 9.33 0.21
CA ALA A 148 -2.06 8.61 0.07
C ALA A 148 -0.91 9.45 0.66
N LYS A 149 -0.18 8.92 1.62
CA LYS A 149 0.95 9.61 2.26
C LYS A 149 2.15 9.66 1.33
N ARG A 150 2.42 8.55 0.63
CA ARG A 150 3.51 8.46 -0.35
C ARG A 150 3.20 9.33 -1.58
N ALA A 151 4.15 10.15 -1.98
CA ALA A 151 4.07 10.90 -3.22
C ALA A 151 3.90 9.94 -4.41
N GLY A 152 2.98 10.24 -5.32
CA GLY A 152 2.66 9.35 -6.44
C GLY A 152 1.67 8.23 -6.11
N GLY A 153 1.25 8.05 -4.85
CA GLY A 153 0.26 7.05 -4.45
C GLY A 153 0.84 5.68 -4.08
N PHE A 154 -0.02 4.69 -3.95
CA PHE A 154 0.40 3.33 -3.61
C PHE A 154 1.07 2.64 -4.80
N VAL A 155 2.23 2.03 -4.58
CA VAL A 155 2.83 1.13 -5.59
C VAL A 155 1.96 -0.09 -5.74
N MET A 156 1.60 -0.40 -6.98
CA MET A 156 0.79 -1.58 -7.32
C MET A 156 1.45 -2.33 -8.47
N SER A 157 1.26 -3.65 -8.49
CA SER A 157 1.76 -4.48 -9.58
C SER A 157 0.84 -5.65 -9.86
N GLY A 158 0.98 -6.20 -11.06
CA GLY A 158 0.27 -7.39 -11.49
C GLY A 158 0.92 -7.99 -12.72
N SER A 159 0.52 -9.20 -13.07
CA SER A 159 1.01 -9.87 -14.27
C SER A 159 -0.05 -10.76 -14.90
N ALA A 160 0.09 -10.99 -16.21
CA ALA A 160 -0.70 -11.95 -16.97
C ALA A 160 0.17 -12.59 -18.06
N ALA A 161 -0.09 -13.85 -18.39
CA ALA A 161 0.51 -14.53 -19.54
C ALA A 161 -0.52 -14.67 -20.65
N LYS A 162 -0.12 -14.41 -21.89
CA LYS A 162 -0.98 -14.53 -23.08
C LYS A 162 -0.19 -15.00 -24.28
N THR A 163 -0.85 -15.78 -25.09
CA THR A 163 -0.36 -16.11 -26.45
C THR A 163 -0.87 -15.05 -27.42
N ILE A 164 0.02 -14.52 -28.22
CA ILE A 164 -0.30 -13.47 -29.22
C ILE A 164 -1.22 -14.03 -30.29
N ALA A 165 -2.33 -13.34 -30.55
CA ALA A 165 -3.34 -13.74 -31.50
C ALA A 165 -2.83 -13.70 -32.96
N ALA A 166 -3.62 -14.30 -33.87
CA ALA A 166 -3.34 -14.27 -35.30
C ALA A 166 -3.25 -12.83 -35.85
N ALA A 167 -2.49 -12.68 -36.93
CA ALA A 167 -2.36 -11.38 -37.61
C ALA A 167 -3.74 -10.80 -37.96
N GLY A 168 -3.93 -9.52 -37.71
CA GLY A 168 -5.22 -8.81 -37.88
C GLY A 168 -6.20 -8.96 -36.73
N THR A 169 -5.87 -9.76 -35.69
CA THR A 169 -6.66 -9.88 -34.45
C THR A 169 -5.91 -9.25 -33.30
N GLN A 170 -6.59 -8.44 -32.50
CA GLN A 170 -6.02 -7.86 -31.27
C GLN A 170 -5.96 -8.91 -30.18
N THR A 171 -4.86 -8.92 -29.40
CA THR A 171 -4.76 -9.72 -28.18
C THR A 171 -5.18 -8.89 -26.97
N ASP A 172 -6.24 -9.29 -26.28
CA ASP A 172 -6.71 -8.62 -25.07
C ASP A 172 -6.05 -9.24 -23.83
N VAL A 173 -5.46 -8.38 -23.00
CA VAL A 173 -4.74 -8.75 -21.77
C VAL A 173 -5.33 -7.96 -20.60
N THR A 174 -5.92 -8.63 -19.64
CA THR A 174 -6.42 -8.02 -18.42
C THR A 174 -5.46 -8.32 -17.28
N ILE A 175 -4.99 -7.29 -16.57
CA ILE A 175 -4.08 -7.40 -15.44
C ILE A 175 -4.76 -6.87 -14.19
N THR A 176 -4.78 -7.66 -13.11
CA THR A 176 -5.23 -7.21 -11.80
C THR A 176 -4.06 -6.62 -11.03
N LEU A 177 -4.15 -5.32 -10.69
CA LEU A 177 -3.14 -4.64 -9.90
C LEU A 177 -3.41 -4.83 -8.40
N LYS A 178 -2.36 -5.22 -7.66
CA LYS A 178 -2.38 -5.36 -6.19
C LYS A 178 -1.33 -4.44 -5.57
N ARG A 179 -1.67 -3.77 -4.47
CA ARG A 179 -0.74 -2.90 -3.73
C ARG A 179 0.38 -3.73 -3.14
N THR A 180 1.58 -3.17 -3.06
CA THR A 180 2.74 -3.83 -2.40
C THR A 180 2.61 -3.88 -0.89
N VAL A 181 1.76 -3.05 -0.30
CA VAL A 181 1.50 -2.96 1.13
C VAL A 181 0.18 -3.59 1.55
N ALA A 182 0.09 -3.95 2.82
CA ALA A 182 -1.13 -4.30 3.55
C ALA A 182 -1.57 -3.11 4.42
N LYS A 183 -2.86 -3.04 4.72
CA LYS A 183 -3.51 -2.06 5.60
C LYS A 183 -3.78 -2.71 6.96
N ILE A 184 -3.28 -2.12 8.05
CA ILE A 184 -3.47 -2.56 9.43
C ILE A 184 -4.30 -1.51 10.16
N ALA A 185 -5.55 -1.82 10.44
CA ALA A 185 -6.44 -0.96 11.20
C ALA A 185 -6.60 -1.48 12.63
N LEU A 186 -6.24 -0.66 13.60
CA LEU A 186 -6.35 -0.96 15.03
C LEU A 186 -7.47 -0.16 15.65
N GLN A 187 -8.36 -0.84 16.36
CA GLN A 187 -9.36 -0.25 17.24
C GLN A 187 -9.21 -0.81 18.63
N VAL A 188 -9.19 0.06 19.65
CA VAL A 188 -9.01 -0.33 21.04
C VAL A 188 -10.17 0.20 21.87
N SER A 189 -10.78 -0.66 22.68
CA SER A 189 -11.86 -0.32 23.60
C SER A 189 -11.59 -0.91 25.00
N MET A 190 -12.29 -0.41 26.00
CA MET A 190 -12.30 -1.01 27.32
C MET A 190 -13.39 -2.08 27.39
N SER A 191 -13.16 -3.17 28.14
CA SER A 191 -14.21 -4.13 28.42
C SER A 191 -15.32 -3.51 29.29
N ALA A 192 -16.54 -4.01 29.14
CA ALA A 192 -17.68 -3.48 29.87
C ALA A 192 -17.54 -3.60 31.40
N ASP A 193 -16.80 -4.59 31.87
CA ASP A 193 -16.54 -4.86 33.29
C ASP A 193 -15.25 -4.20 33.80
N PHE A 194 -14.56 -3.40 33.00
CA PHE A 194 -13.30 -2.76 33.38
C PHE A 194 -13.47 -1.88 34.63
N SER A 195 -14.50 -1.01 34.60
CA SER A 195 -14.81 -0.10 35.73
C SER A 195 -15.24 -0.82 37.02
N ASP A 196 -15.75 -2.04 36.92
CA ASP A 196 -16.12 -2.84 38.09
C ASP A 196 -14.87 -3.44 38.79
N LYS A 197 -13.84 -3.73 37.99
CA LYS A 197 -12.56 -4.30 38.47
C LYS A 197 -11.57 -3.22 38.90
N TYR A 198 -11.53 -2.10 38.20
CA TYR A 198 -10.56 -1.03 38.44
C TYR A 198 -11.27 0.30 38.58
N LYS A 199 -10.99 0.99 39.69
CA LYS A 199 -11.41 2.39 39.86
C LYS A 199 -10.57 3.24 38.93
N GLY A 200 -11.17 4.20 38.24
CA GLY A 200 -10.44 5.07 37.31
C GLY A 200 -10.57 4.67 35.84
N ALA A 201 -9.65 5.14 35.03
CA ALA A 201 -9.74 5.02 33.57
C ALA A 201 -8.37 4.75 32.92
N VAL A 202 -8.40 4.19 31.69
CA VAL A 202 -7.23 4.04 30.83
C VAL A 202 -7.39 4.91 29.60
N ARG A 203 -6.35 5.65 29.24
CA ARG A 203 -6.22 6.41 28.03
C ARG A 203 -5.08 5.87 27.19
N ILE A 204 -5.36 5.45 25.95
CA ILE A 204 -4.34 5.05 24.98
C ILE A 204 -3.69 6.30 24.38
N ASN A 205 -2.40 6.46 24.59
CA ASN A 205 -1.65 7.63 24.13
C ASN A 205 -1.13 7.43 22.70
N SER A 206 -0.57 6.26 22.42
CA SER A 206 0.00 5.93 21.12
C SER A 206 0.00 4.43 20.84
N ALA A 207 0.06 4.10 19.56
CA ALA A 207 0.38 2.78 19.08
C ALA A 207 1.69 2.83 18.29
N LYS A 208 2.63 1.95 18.63
CA LYS A 208 3.88 1.75 17.91
C LYS A 208 3.82 0.41 17.19
N LEU A 209 3.90 0.45 15.88
CA LEU A 209 4.13 -0.71 15.05
C LEU A 209 5.64 -0.95 14.94
N SER A 210 6.07 -2.18 15.10
CA SER A 210 7.47 -2.59 15.00
C SER A 210 7.61 -3.98 14.39
N ARG A 211 8.83 -4.40 14.09
CA ARG A 211 9.14 -5.67 13.42
C ARG A 211 8.39 -5.85 12.10
N ALA A 212 8.11 -4.78 11.35
CA ALA A 212 7.54 -4.87 10.02
C ALA A 212 8.65 -4.91 8.95
N ALA A 213 8.34 -5.46 7.79
CA ALA A 213 9.27 -5.47 6.67
C ALA A 213 9.56 -4.05 6.17
N SER A 214 10.86 -3.72 5.99
CA SER A 214 11.29 -2.41 5.49
C SER A 214 11.25 -2.32 3.97
N GLN A 215 11.12 -3.44 3.27
CA GLN A 215 11.08 -3.52 1.81
C GLN A 215 10.26 -4.72 1.34
N SER A 216 9.78 -4.67 0.10
CA SER A 216 9.10 -5.77 -0.59
C SER A 216 9.52 -5.81 -2.05
N LEU A 217 9.42 -6.96 -2.70
CA LEU A 217 9.53 -7.06 -4.16
C LEU A 217 8.36 -6.29 -4.81
N VAL A 218 8.64 -5.54 -5.86
CA VAL A 218 7.60 -4.85 -6.63
C VAL A 218 6.65 -5.87 -7.25
N ILE A 219 7.18 -6.89 -7.92
CA ILE A 219 6.39 -7.99 -8.44
C ILE A 219 6.28 -9.08 -7.36
N LYS A 220 5.05 -9.55 -7.11
CA LYS A 220 4.78 -10.59 -6.10
C LYS A 220 5.54 -11.87 -6.43
N ALA A 221 6.40 -12.32 -5.51
CA ALA A 221 7.00 -13.64 -5.57
C ALA A 221 6.01 -14.73 -5.08
N ALA A 222 6.25 -15.97 -5.44
CA ALA A 222 5.47 -17.12 -4.95
C ALA A 222 5.53 -17.22 -3.42
N THR A 223 6.71 -16.95 -2.83
CA THR A 223 6.89 -16.82 -1.39
C THR A 223 7.27 -15.37 -1.10
N PRO A 224 6.53 -14.65 -0.23
CA PRO A 224 6.91 -13.30 0.15
C PRO A 224 8.32 -13.28 0.75
N SER A 225 9.14 -12.34 0.31
CA SER A 225 10.41 -12.07 0.97
C SER A 225 10.12 -11.51 2.36
N THR A 226 10.69 -12.11 3.39
CA THR A 226 10.58 -11.54 4.74
C THR A 226 11.40 -10.26 4.89
N GLY A 227 12.28 -9.94 3.94
CA GLY A 227 13.12 -8.77 3.95
C GLY A 227 13.80 -8.54 5.29
N THR A 228 14.20 -7.30 5.57
CA THR A 228 14.67 -6.91 6.90
C THR A 228 13.46 -6.46 7.72
N MET A 229 13.12 -7.21 8.77
CA MET A 229 11.98 -6.93 9.66
C MET A 229 12.32 -5.86 10.72
N ASN A 230 12.74 -4.68 10.28
CA ASN A 230 13.23 -3.61 11.17
C ASN A 230 12.45 -2.29 11.03
N TYR A 231 11.42 -2.24 10.20
CA TYR A 231 10.62 -1.03 10.07
C TYR A 231 9.78 -0.81 11.33
N THR A 232 9.76 0.43 11.81
CA THR A 232 8.97 0.89 12.95
C THR A 232 8.28 2.20 12.64
N HIS A 233 7.07 2.38 13.18
CA HIS A 233 6.36 3.65 13.12
C HIS A 233 5.50 3.83 14.37
N THR A 234 5.52 5.04 14.95
CA THR A 234 4.68 5.39 16.11
C THR A 234 3.64 6.41 15.66
N GLN A 235 2.40 6.16 16.04
CA GLN A 235 1.28 7.04 15.76
C GLN A 235 0.55 7.36 17.06
N THR A 236 0.28 8.65 17.32
CA THR A 236 -0.60 9.06 18.42
C THR A 236 -1.98 8.48 18.19
N SER A 237 -2.57 7.91 19.23
CA SER A 237 -3.91 7.33 19.15
C SER A 237 -4.97 8.42 18.98
N ASN A 238 -5.89 8.19 18.07
CA ASN A 238 -7.07 9.03 17.87
C ASN A 238 -8.24 8.44 18.64
N ALA A 239 -8.88 9.23 19.50
CA ALA A 239 -10.06 8.81 20.23
C ALA A 239 -11.33 9.09 19.41
N SER A 240 -12.22 8.12 19.32
CA SER A 240 -13.54 8.23 18.71
C SER A 240 -14.59 7.61 19.65
N GLY A 241 -15.25 8.47 20.44
CA GLY A 241 -16.13 8.02 21.52
C GLY A 241 -15.33 7.24 22.58
N ALA A 242 -15.76 6.00 22.87
CA ALA A 242 -15.12 5.10 23.82
C ALA A 242 -13.98 4.23 23.22
N THR A 243 -13.58 4.51 21.98
CA THR A 243 -12.56 3.73 21.25
C THR A 243 -11.37 4.58 20.88
N TYR A 244 -10.21 3.93 20.73
CA TYR A 244 -8.98 4.52 20.22
C TYR A 244 -8.62 3.84 18.90
N GLN A 245 -8.11 4.61 17.95
CA GLN A 245 -7.90 4.17 16.56
C GLN A 245 -6.52 4.53 16.06
N ASN A 246 -5.90 3.60 15.32
CA ASN A 246 -4.66 3.79 14.59
C ASN A 246 -4.72 3.05 13.26
N LEU A 247 -3.97 3.53 12.26
CA LEU A 247 -3.91 2.96 10.92
C LEU A 247 -2.49 2.95 10.40
N PHE A 248 -2.02 1.79 9.95
CA PHE A 248 -0.68 1.62 9.39
C PHE A 248 -0.74 0.91 8.04
N TYR A 249 0.25 1.19 7.19
CA TYR A 249 0.53 0.45 5.97
C TYR A 249 1.90 -0.22 6.10
N ILE A 250 1.98 -1.52 5.83
CA ILE A 250 3.21 -2.30 5.95
C ILE A 250 3.41 -3.19 4.73
N PHE A 251 4.65 -3.52 4.41
CA PHE A 251 4.93 -4.51 3.38
C PHE A 251 4.56 -5.92 3.83
N GLU A 252 4.39 -6.80 2.84
CA GLU A 252 4.17 -8.22 3.09
C GLU A 252 5.39 -8.86 3.75
N ASN A 253 5.14 -9.91 4.50
CA ASN A 253 6.18 -10.80 5.03
C ASN A 253 5.73 -12.26 4.97
N GLY A 254 6.68 -13.19 4.91
CA GLY A 254 6.41 -14.62 5.04
C GLY A 254 5.95 -15.01 6.44
N ALA A 255 5.66 -16.29 6.64
CA ALA A 255 5.31 -16.81 7.96
C ALA A 255 6.45 -16.58 8.98
N LEU A 256 6.10 -16.20 10.19
CA LEU A 256 7.01 -15.87 11.28
C LEU A 256 6.58 -16.58 12.56
N ALA A 257 7.55 -17.11 13.30
CA ALA A 257 7.29 -17.70 14.61
C ALA A 257 6.77 -16.64 15.61
N ALA A 258 6.02 -17.08 16.61
CA ALA A 258 5.67 -16.25 17.75
C ALA A 258 6.93 -15.66 18.39
N GLY A 259 6.87 -14.42 18.84
CA GLY A 259 8.02 -13.65 19.33
C GLY A 259 8.79 -12.90 18.23
N SER A 260 8.56 -13.22 16.92
CA SER A 260 9.21 -12.56 15.79
C SER A 260 8.22 -11.85 14.85
N ARG A 261 6.94 -11.96 15.10
CA ARG A 261 5.86 -11.38 14.28
C ARG A 261 5.84 -9.86 14.36
N VAL A 262 5.15 -9.23 13.41
CA VAL A 262 4.85 -7.78 13.49
C VAL A 262 4.18 -7.51 14.82
N LEU A 263 4.66 -6.48 15.53
CA LEU A 263 4.25 -6.15 16.88
C LEU A 263 3.62 -4.77 16.95
N LEU A 264 2.44 -4.68 17.56
CA LEU A 264 1.82 -3.45 18.00
C LEU A 264 2.03 -3.29 19.51
N GLU A 265 2.68 -2.19 19.92
CA GLU A 265 2.86 -1.78 21.31
C GLU A 265 1.94 -0.59 21.58
N LEU A 266 0.99 -0.75 22.51
CA LEU A 266 0.08 0.33 22.92
C LEU A 266 0.65 0.97 24.18
N SER A 267 1.03 2.25 24.10
CA SER A 267 1.36 3.05 25.28
C SER A 267 0.08 3.65 25.85
N ALA A 268 -0.17 3.43 27.11
CA ALA A 268 -1.37 3.89 27.81
C ALA A 268 -1.02 4.55 29.15
N THR A 269 -1.90 5.42 29.62
CA THR A 269 -1.90 5.97 30.97
C THR A 269 -3.14 5.43 31.69
N TYR A 270 -2.94 4.77 32.82
CA TYR A 270 -3.99 4.52 33.81
C TYR A 270 -4.02 5.65 34.79
N ASP A 271 -5.18 6.12 35.10
CA ASP A 271 -5.45 7.18 36.05
C ASP A 271 -6.44 6.64 37.12
N SER A 272 -6.06 6.65 38.39
CA SER A 272 -6.79 5.90 39.41
C SER A 272 -8.10 6.54 39.85
N ASP A 273 -8.26 7.85 39.66
CA ASP A 273 -9.52 8.57 39.88
C ASP A 273 -10.26 8.90 38.57
N GLY A 274 -9.67 8.60 37.40
CA GLY A 274 -10.21 8.88 36.09
C GLY A 274 -10.06 10.33 35.65
N ASN A 275 -9.35 11.16 36.40
CA ASN A 275 -9.14 12.58 36.13
C ASN A 275 -7.74 12.87 35.57
N PHE A 276 -7.54 12.69 34.30
CA PHE A 276 -6.25 12.89 33.60
C PHE A 276 -5.66 14.31 33.70
N SER A 277 -6.29 15.23 34.43
CA SER A 277 -5.74 16.57 34.70
C SER A 277 -4.78 16.58 35.88
N SER A 278 -4.85 15.60 36.78
CA SER A 278 -3.87 15.35 37.86
C SER A 278 -2.88 14.27 37.39
N THR A 279 -1.64 14.34 37.85
CA THR A 279 -0.60 13.37 37.43
C THR A 279 -0.06 12.53 38.57
N GLY A 280 -0.47 12.80 39.82
CA GLY A 280 0.07 12.19 41.01
C GLY A 280 -0.34 10.73 41.22
N ASP A 281 -1.38 10.28 40.59
CA ASP A 281 -1.98 8.96 40.69
C ASP A 281 -2.05 8.23 39.32
N GLN A 282 -1.25 8.67 38.38
CA GLN A 282 -1.12 8.08 37.04
C GLN A 282 -0.02 7.02 36.99
N ALA A 283 -0.26 5.96 36.23
CA ALA A 283 0.73 4.93 35.89
C ALA A 283 0.79 4.68 34.40
N THR A 284 2.01 4.54 33.86
CA THR A 284 2.23 4.15 32.46
C THR A 284 2.08 2.65 32.31
N ILE A 285 1.33 2.22 31.31
CA ILE A 285 1.09 0.82 30.97
C ILE A 285 1.44 0.60 29.49
N THR A 286 1.99 -0.56 29.17
CA THR A 286 2.24 -0.99 27.80
C THR A 286 1.53 -2.32 27.55
N TYR A 287 0.74 -2.36 26.46
CA TYR A 287 0.14 -3.60 25.97
C TYR A 287 0.82 -4.01 24.67
N MET A 288 1.06 -5.30 24.49
CA MET A 288 1.74 -5.86 23.33
C MET A 288 0.82 -6.81 22.57
N ILE A 289 0.69 -6.62 21.25
CA ILE A 289 -0.14 -7.43 20.37
C ILE A 289 0.71 -7.88 19.19
N GLU A 290 1.03 -9.18 19.12
CA GLU A 290 1.64 -9.74 17.91
C GLU A 290 0.57 -9.99 16.85
N LEU A 291 0.86 -9.63 15.60
CA LEU A 291 -0.06 -9.88 14.49
C LEU A 291 0.10 -11.31 13.98
N ASP A 292 -0.94 -12.10 14.12
CA ASP A 292 -0.97 -13.48 13.61
C ASP A 292 -1.14 -13.53 12.09
N GLY A 293 -1.54 -12.42 11.50
CA GLY A 293 -1.74 -12.33 10.05
C GLY A 293 -2.83 -13.28 9.57
N LYS A 294 -2.64 -13.84 8.38
CA LYS A 294 -3.55 -14.86 7.82
C LYS A 294 -3.42 -16.18 8.57
N ALA A 295 -2.20 -16.58 8.85
CA ALA A 295 -1.83 -17.69 9.73
C ALA A 295 -0.32 -17.61 9.99
N GLY A 296 0.12 -17.86 11.24
CA GLY A 296 1.54 -17.93 11.57
C GLY A 296 2.33 -16.66 11.26
N GLY A 297 1.76 -15.48 11.45
CA GLY A 297 2.43 -14.20 11.25
C GLY A 297 2.55 -13.76 9.78
N LEU A 298 1.91 -14.46 8.84
CA LEU A 298 1.93 -14.12 7.41
C LEU A 298 1.10 -12.84 7.15
N ILE A 299 1.74 -11.81 6.65
CA ILE A 299 1.10 -10.60 6.12
C ILE A 299 1.17 -10.64 4.60
N GLU A 300 0.03 -10.63 3.93
CA GLU A 300 -0.04 -10.59 2.47
C GLU A 300 -0.18 -9.15 1.96
N ARG A 301 0.47 -8.83 0.84
CA ARG A 301 0.26 -7.55 0.13
C ARG A 301 -1.20 -7.40 -0.25
N ASN A 302 -1.67 -6.17 -0.35
CA ASN A 302 -3.07 -5.84 -0.63
C ASN A 302 -4.07 -6.40 0.41
N GLY A 303 -3.60 -6.93 1.54
CA GLY A 303 -4.44 -7.43 2.65
C GLY A 303 -4.94 -6.31 3.54
N TYR A 304 -6.16 -6.46 4.08
CA TYR A 304 -6.73 -5.58 5.09
C TYR A 304 -6.91 -6.32 6.41
N TYR A 305 -6.14 -5.95 7.42
CA TYR A 305 -6.12 -6.56 8.74
C TYR A 305 -6.80 -5.62 9.75
N LYS A 306 -7.93 -6.05 10.28
CA LYS A 306 -8.63 -5.36 11.36
C LYS A 306 -8.24 -5.97 12.70
N ILE A 307 -7.77 -5.15 13.62
CA ILE A 307 -7.39 -5.56 14.97
C ILE A 307 -8.33 -4.86 15.94
N ASP A 308 -9.22 -5.63 16.53
CA ASP A 308 -10.13 -5.17 17.56
C ASP A 308 -9.60 -5.65 18.91
N ALA A 309 -9.06 -4.71 19.70
CA ALA A 309 -8.44 -4.98 20.98
C ALA A 309 -9.35 -4.49 22.11
N THR A 310 -9.67 -5.39 23.04
CA THR A 310 -10.44 -5.05 24.23
C THR A 310 -9.53 -5.14 25.47
N ILE A 311 -9.36 -4.03 26.18
CA ILE A 311 -8.60 -3.97 27.43
C ILE A 311 -9.51 -4.37 28.57
N SER A 312 -9.16 -5.45 29.26
CA SER A 312 -9.89 -5.99 30.42
C SER A 312 -9.11 -5.89 31.75
N GLY A 313 -7.86 -5.40 31.72
CA GLY A 313 -7.01 -5.27 32.88
C GLY A 313 -5.81 -4.35 32.71
N LEU A 314 -5.08 -4.15 33.82
CA LEU A 314 -3.94 -3.22 33.88
C LEU A 314 -2.59 -3.90 33.65
N VAL A 315 -2.51 -5.23 33.66
CA VAL A 315 -1.25 -5.94 33.44
C VAL A 315 -1.13 -6.33 31.98
N GLY A 316 -0.08 -5.82 31.33
CA GLY A 316 0.27 -6.19 29.97
C GLY A 316 0.88 -7.58 29.94
N SER A 317 0.08 -8.64 29.83
CA SER A 317 0.59 -9.97 29.50
C SER A 317 -0.32 -10.65 28.49
N SER A 318 0.33 -11.18 27.48
CA SER A 318 -0.13 -12.15 26.47
C SER A 318 -1.63 -12.20 26.23
N ALA A 319 -2.07 -11.39 25.28
CA ALA A 319 -3.37 -11.52 24.68
C ALA A 319 -3.43 -12.76 23.79
N SER A 320 -4.45 -13.58 23.91
CA SER A 320 -4.82 -14.49 22.84
C SER A 320 -5.56 -13.71 21.77
N VAL A 321 -5.04 -13.77 20.56
CA VAL A 321 -5.46 -12.94 19.45
C VAL A 321 -6.05 -13.83 18.38
N THR A 322 -7.28 -13.57 17.95
CA THR A 322 -7.83 -14.19 16.76
C THR A 322 -7.83 -13.15 15.64
N ILE A 323 -7.02 -13.37 14.60
CA ILE A 323 -6.97 -12.49 13.44
C ILE A 323 -7.91 -13.03 12.38
N GLY A 324 -8.74 -12.16 11.89
CA GLY A 324 -9.43 -12.36 10.66
C GLY A 324 -8.74 -11.59 9.52
N VAL A 325 -8.38 -12.26 8.42
CA VAL A 325 -7.76 -11.65 7.23
C VAL A 325 -8.78 -11.56 6.13
N ALA A 326 -8.91 -10.37 5.59
CA ALA A 326 -9.53 -10.23 4.30
C ALA A 326 -8.54 -9.64 3.32
N ASP A 327 -8.59 -10.08 2.12
CA ASP A 327 -8.18 -9.24 1.02
C ASP A 327 -8.88 -7.88 1.17
N TRP A 328 -8.36 -6.83 0.55
CA TRP A 328 -9.12 -5.58 0.44
C TRP A 328 -10.50 -5.85 -0.21
N GLU A 329 -10.73 -7.10 -0.52
CA GLU A 329 -11.94 -7.69 -1.05
C GLU A 329 -12.93 -8.14 0.05
N SER A 330 -12.49 -8.50 1.24
CA SER A 330 -13.36 -8.88 2.38
C SER A 330 -12.59 -8.79 3.71
N PRO A 331 -12.99 -7.95 4.68
CA PRO A 331 -12.25 -7.77 5.94
C PRO A 331 -12.37 -8.97 6.86
N ILE A 332 -11.29 -9.30 7.53
CA ILE A 332 -11.27 -10.27 8.62
C ILE A 332 -10.93 -9.55 9.93
N THR A 333 -11.67 -9.78 10.98
CA THR A 333 -11.54 -9.10 12.27
C THR A 333 -10.81 -9.99 13.28
N GLN A 334 -9.81 -9.40 13.97
CA GLN A 334 -9.20 -9.99 15.13
C GLN A 334 -9.70 -9.28 16.38
N THR A 335 -10.22 -10.06 17.35
CA THR A 335 -10.60 -9.54 18.66
C THR A 335 -9.60 -10.00 19.70
N VAL A 336 -9.09 -9.07 20.50
CA VAL A 336 -8.09 -9.31 21.54
C VAL A 336 -8.61 -8.81 22.87
N ASN A 337 -8.56 -9.67 23.91
CA ASN A 337 -8.74 -9.27 25.29
C ASN A 337 -7.38 -9.16 25.97
N ILE A 338 -7.04 -8.00 26.53
CA ILE A 338 -5.74 -7.70 27.12
C ILE A 338 -5.92 -7.48 28.64
N GLY A 339 -5.04 -8.07 29.44
CA GLY A 339 -4.98 -7.83 30.89
C GLY A 339 -5.97 -8.67 31.72
N GLN A 340 -5.90 -9.99 31.65
CA GLN A 340 -6.54 -10.86 32.63
C GLN A 340 -5.64 -11.08 33.84
#